data_b17c30ee38d74f85f9a8abf5c0d5f4ff
#
_entry.id   b17c30ee38d74f85f9a8abf5c0d5f4ff
#
_cell.length_a   1.000
_cell.length_b   1.000
_cell.length_c   1.000
_cell.angle_alpha   90.00
_cell.angle_beta   90.00
_cell.angle_gamma   90.00
#
_symmetry.space_group_name_H-M   'P 1'
#
loop_
_entity.id
_entity.type
_entity.pdbx_description
1 polymer ?
#
loop_
_entity_poly.entity_id
_entity_poly.type
_entity_poly.pdbx_seq_one_letter_code
_entity_poly.pdbx_strand_id
1 'polypeptide(L)'
;NQINRYQRDSFWASSGLFEYVQIFVISNGTHTKYYSNTTRNAHIKEQSSSERQRSKKTSNSFEFTSFWADANNKIIPDLMDFTKTFFTKHTLLNILTKYCVFTSEDLLLVMRPYQIAAAERILSRIVVSTNYKKMGTIAAGGYIWHTTGSGKTLTSFKTAQLASALPYIDKVL
;
A
#
# COMPACT_ATOMS: atom_id res chain seq x y z
N ASN A 1 -1.19 13.42 15.97
CA ASN A 1 -0.92 14.89 15.95
C ASN A 1 0.36 15.28 15.19
N GLN A 2 1.50 14.58 15.35
CA GLN A 2 2.76 14.92 14.66
C GLN A 2 2.64 14.79 13.14
N ILE A 3 2.04 13.72 12.63
CA ILE A 3 1.85 13.51 11.17
C ILE A 3 1.17 14.73 10.56
N ASN A 4 0.02 15.14 11.10
CA ASN A 4 -0.74 16.28 10.57
C ASN A 4 0.02 17.60 10.69
N ARG A 5 0.80 17.77 11.77
CA ARG A 5 1.62 18.96 11.97
C ARG A 5 2.74 19.03 10.94
N TYR A 6 3.50 17.96 10.75
CA TYR A 6 4.59 17.93 9.78
C TYR A 6 4.11 18.08 8.34
N GLN A 7 2.99 17.45 7.99
CA GLN A 7 2.38 17.63 6.68
C GLN A 7 2.00 19.08 6.43
N ARG A 8 1.33 19.74 7.40
CA ARG A 8 0.88 21.12 7.23
C ARG A 8 2.00 22.14 7.30
N ASP A 9 2.92 21.98 8.26
CA ASP A 9 3.85 23.03 8.65
C ASP A 9 5.27 22.81 8.13
N SER A 10 5.63 21.61 7.68
CA SER A 10 7.03 21.28 7.36
C SER A 10 7.23 20.69 5.96
N PHE A 11 6.45 19.69 5.57
CA PHE A 11 6.76 18.93 4.34
C PHE A 11 6.55 19.74 3.06
N TRP A 12 5.66 20.72 3.08
CA TRP A 12 5.32 21.54 1.91
C TRP A 12 5.75 22.99 2.05
N ALA A 13 6.45 23.35 3.14
CA ALA A 13 6.75 24.74 3.48
C ALA A 13 7.91 25.35 2.66
N SER A 14 8.74 24.56 1.98
CA SER A 14 9.89 25.10 1.23
C SER A 14 10.25 24.26 -0.01
N SER A 15 11.43 23.74 -0.15
CA SER A 15 12.09 23.24 -1.37
C SER A 15 11.43 22.08 -2.12
N GLY A 16 10.27 21.62 -1.73
CA GLY A 16 9.57 20.53 -2.41
C GLY A 16 10.24 19.15 -2.31
N LEU A 17 11.31 19.01 -1.52
CA LEU A 17 12.04 17.74 -1.38
C LEU A 17 11.12 16.61 -0.91
N PHE A 18 10.21 16.91 0.00
CA PHE A 18 9.29 15.91 0.56
C PHE A 18 8.23 15.43 -0.43
N GLU A 19 8.00 16.11 -1.54
CA GLU A 19 7.07 15.62 -2.58
C GLU A 19 7.58 14.36 -3.29
N TYR A 20 8.89 14.12 -3.26
CA TYR A 20 9.50 12.91 -3.84
C TYR A 20 9.51 11.73 -2.86
N VAL A 21 9.21 11.95 -1.59
CA VAL A 21 9.14 10.88 -0.59
C VAL A 21 7.81 10.15 -0.75
N GLN A 22 7.85 8.89 -1.11
CA GLN A 22 6.64 8.08 -1.31
C GLN A 22 6.07 7.53 -0.01
N ILE A 23 6.93 7.13 0.93
CA ILE A 23 6.54 6.44 2.17
C ILE A 23 7.23 7.09 3.36
N PHE A 24 6.46 7.27 4.43
CA PHE A 24 6.94 7.66 5.74
C PHE A 24 6.83 6.50 6.72
N VAL A 25 7.76 6.47 7.66
CA VAL A 25 7.75 5.55 8.80
C VAL A 25 7.69 6.36 10.08
N ILE A 26 6.85 5.94 11.00
CA ILE A 26 6.74 6.52 12.36
C ILE A 26 6.95 5.43 13.39
N SER A 27 7.69 5.74 14.44
CA SER A 27 7.99 4.80 15.51
C SER A 27 8.15 5.50 16.85
N ASN A 28 7.84 4.76 17.93
CA ASN A 28 8.21 5.10 19.29
C ASN A 28 9.17 4.05 19.88
N GLY A 29 9.78 3.24 19.02
CA GLY A 29 10.65 2.13 19.39
C GLY A 29 9.94 0.79 19.47
N THR A 30 8.85 0.71 20.19
CA THR A 30 8.06 -0.52 20.38
C THR A 30 6.91 -0.68 19.38
N HIS A 31 6.44 0.41 18.79
CA HIS A 31 5.37 0.41 17.77
C HIS A 31 5.81 1.21 16.57
N THR A 32 6.00 0.52 15.46
CA THR A 32 6.44 1.09 14.19
C THR A 32 5.36 0.89 13.14
N LYS A 33 5.02 1.96 12.45
CA LYS A 33 4.03 1.97 11.37
C LYS A 33 4.57 2.72 10.17
N TYR A 34 3.99 2.46 9.00
CA TYR A 34 4.29 3.17 7.76
C TYR A 34 3.01 3.69 7.11
N TYR A 35 3.16 4.68 6.24
CA TYR A 35 2.06 5.25 5.46
C TYR A 35 2.62 5.93 4.20
N SER A 36 1.77 6.11 3.20
CA SER A 36 2.11 6.83 1.97
C SER A 36 2.09 8.34 2.19
N ASN A 37 2.96 9.04 1.46
CA ASN A 37 2.91 10.50 1.41
C ASN A 37 1.68 10.96 0.62
N THR A 38 1.18 12.16 0.90
CA THR A 38 0.18 12.79 0.04
C THR A 38 0.84 13.31 -1.24
N THR A 39 0.12 13.30 -2.34
CA THR A 39 0.59 13.94 -3.57
C THR A 39 0.47 15.47 -3.45
N ARG A 40 1.25 16.21 -4.25
CA ARG A 40 1.16 17.66 -4.29
C ARG A 40 -0.25 18.14 -4.64
N ASN A 41 -0.89 17.49 -5.61
CA ASN A 41 -2.25 17.84 -6.01
C ASN A 41 -3.27 17.59 -4.91
N ALA A 42 -3.17 16.47 -4.19
CA ALA A 42 -4.01 16.18 -3.04
C ALA A 42 -3.79 17.18 -1.90
N HIS A 43 -2.53 17.56 -1.63
CA HIS A 43 -2.20 18.57 -0.63
C HIS A 43 -2.80 19.96 -0.97
N ILE A 44 -2.70 20.40 -2.22
CA ILE A 44 -3.30 21.66 -2.69
C ILE A 44 -4.83 21.61 -2.52
N LYS A 45 -5.48 20.52 -2.92
CA LYS A 45 -6.92 20.32 -2.74
C LYS A 45 -7.32 20.38 -1.25
N GLU A 46 -6.55 19.75 -0.37
CA GLU A 46 -6.77 19.79 1.08
C GLU A 46 -6.63 21.20 1.65
N GLN A 47 -5.65 21.98 1.17
CA GLN A 47 -5.46 23.38 1.62
C GLN A 47 -6.53 24.34 1.11
N SER A 48 -7.00 24.15 -0.12
CA SER A 48 -8.04 25.00 -0.72
C SER A 48 -9.46 24.69 -0.21
N SER A 49 -9.64 23.61 0.53
CA SER A 49 -10.94 23.24 1.09
C SER A 49 -11.36 24.18 2.22
N SER A 50 -12.68 24.39 2.38
CA SER A 50 -13.25 25.22 3.45
C SER A 50 -12.84 24.71 4.84
N GLU A 51 -12.87 25.59 5.87
CA GLU A 51 -12.53 25.21 7.24
C GLU A 51 -13.34 24.01 7.77
N ARG A 52 -14.60 23.89 7.37
CA ARG A 52 -15.46 22.74 7.69
C ARG A 52 -14.95 21.42 7.06
N GLN A 53 -14.27 21.49 5.92
CA GLN A 53 -13.64 20.34 5.27
C GLN A 53 -12.22 20.10 5.79
N ARG A 54 -11.52 21.14 6.26
CA ARG A 54 -10.18 21.02 6.87
C ARG A 54 -10.19 20.23 8.19
N SER A 55 -11.32 20.16 8.88
CA SER A 55 -11.50 19.30 10.06
C SER A 55 -11.64 17.82 9.69
N LYS A 56 -11.88 17.50 8.41
CA LYS A 56 -11.89 16.11 7.92
C LYS A 56 -10.47 15.55 7.88
N LYS A 57 -10.38 14.25 8.00
CA LYS A 57 -9.12 13.50 7.98
C LYS A 57 -8.39 13.74 6.66
N THR A 58 -7.13 14.13 6.78
CA THR A 58 -6.26 14.29 5.63
C THR A 58 -5.80 12.92 5.11
N SER A 59 -5.32 12.86 3.86
CA SER A 59 -4.78 11.64 3.25
C SER A 59 -3.61 11.02 4.05
N ASN A 60 -2.89 11.82 4.85
CA ASN A 60 -1.80 11.38 5.74
C ASN A 60 -2.23 11.26 7.21
N SER A 61 -3.51 11.09 7.52
CA SER A 61 -3.93 10.92 8.91
C SER A 61 -3.44 9.59 9.51
N PHE A 62 -3.35 9.54 10.86
CA PHE A 62 -2.90 8.34 11.57
C PHE A 62 -3.73 7.08 11.23
N GLU A 63 -4.96 7.23 10.80
CA GLU A 63 -5.84 6.12 10.40
C GLU A 63 -5.37 5.40 9.14
N PHE A 64 -4.62 6.08 8.27
CA PHE A 64 -4.05 5.47 7.08
C PHE A 64 -2.71 4.77 7.35
N THR A 65 -2.18 4.87 8.57
CA THR A 65 -0.97 4.15 8.94
C THR A 65 -1.23 2.66 9.11
N SER A 66 -0.25 1.84 8.75
CA SER A 66 -0.32 0.38 8.89
C SER A 66 0.91 -0.15 9.63
N PHE A 67 0.72 -1.19 10.43
CA PHE A 67 1.82 -2.01 10.90
C PHE A 67 2.37 -2.85 9.74
N TRP A 68 3.65 -3.13 9.78
CA TRP A 68 4.23 -4.18 8.96
C TRP A 68 3.90 -5.55 9.56
N ALA A 69 3.83 -6.57 8.72
CA ALA A 69 3.54 -7.94 9.17
C ALA A 69 4.26 -8.95 8.27
N ASP A 70 4.44 -10.14 8.80
CA ASP A 70 4.96 -11.29 8.05
C ASP A 70 3.90 -11.91 7.10
N ALA A 71 4.30 -12.94 6.36
CA ALA A 71 3.44 -13.65 5.42
C ALA A 71 2.22 -14.35 6.06
N ASN A 72 2.24 -14.53 7.38
CA ASN A 72 1.15 -15.10 8.17
C ASN A 72 0.27 -14.02 8.83
N ASN A 73 0.49 -12.76 8.45
CA ASN A 73 -0.19 -11.59 8.99
C ASN A 73 0.10 -11.35 10.49
N LYS A 74 1.23 -11.87 10.99
CA LYS A 74 1.71 -11.55 12.34
C LYS A 74 2.41 -10.19 12.30
N ILE A 75 1.90 -9.26 13.10
CA ILE A 75 2.41 -7.89 13.19
C ILE A 75 3.85 -7.88 13.72
N ILE A 76 4.68 -7.03 13.11
CA ILE A 76 6.06 -6.75 13.49
C ILE A 76 6.13 -5.30 14.00
N PRO A 77 5.86 -5.06 15.29
CA PRO A 77 5.75 -3.71 15.82
C PRO A 77 7.10 -3.11 16.21
N ASP A 78 8.03 -3.92 16.67
CA ASP A 78 9.36 -3.47 17.14
C ASP A 78 10.16 -2.80 16.03
N LEU A 79 10.84 -1.69 16.34
CA LEU A 79 11.59 -0.91 15.36
C LEU A 79 12.75 -1.69 14.74
N MET A 80 13.46 -2.50 15.52
CA MET A 80 14.62 -3.24 15.02
C MET A 80 14.20 -4.37 14.09
N ASP A 81 13.14 -5.09 14.44
CA ASP A 81 12.61 -6.16 13.61
C ASP A 81 11.89 -5.60 12.37
N PHE A 82 11.20 -4.47 12.50
CA PHE A 82 10.68 -3.72 11.38
C PHE A 82 11.81 -3.34 10.40
N THR A 83 12.89 -2.77 10.91
CA THR A 83 14.04 -2.33 10.10
C THR A 83 14.66 -3.50 9.35
N LYS A 84 14.88 -4.62 10.02
CA LYS A 84 15.45 -5.84 9.42
C LYS A 84 14.61 -6.43 8.30
N THR A 85 13.29 -6.24 8.33
CA THR A 85 12.36 -6.86 7.38
C THR A 85 11.86 -5.89 6.31
N PHE A 86 11.41 -4.69 6.72
CA PHE A 86 10.85 -3.70 5.83
C PHE A 86 11.91 -2.99 4.96
N PHE A 87 13.06 -2.63 5.56
CA PHE A 87 14.13 -1.92 4.85
C PHE A 87 15.12 -2.83 4.14
N THR A 88 14.84 -4.13 4.01
CA THR A 88 15.62 -4.93 3.08
C THR A 88 15.45 -4.37 1.66
N LYS A 89 16.55 -4.33 0.89
CA LYS A 89 16.56 -3.77 -0.47
C LYS A 89 15.40 -4.32 -1.33
N HIS A 90 15.16 -5.62 -1.26
CA HIS A 90 14.14 -6.29 -2.05
C HIS A 90 12.71 -5.90 -1.62
N THR A 91 12.44 -5.91 -0.30
CA THR A 91 11.13 -5.54 0.23
C THR A 91 10.81 -4.08 -0.06
N LEU A 92 11.73 -3.17 0.26
CA LEU A 92 11.52 -1.75 0.05
C LEU A 92 11.30 -1.42 -1.43
N LEU A 93 12.12 -1.99 -2.32
CA LEU A 93 11.96 -1.80 -3.76
C LEU A 93 10.58 -2.28 -4.24
N ASN A 94 10.15 -3.46 -3.83
CA ASN A 94 8.83 -3.98 -4.19
C ASN A 94 7.69 -3.09 -3.66
N ILE A 95 7.80 -2.60 -2.44
CA ILE A 95 6.78 -1.70 -1.88
C ILE A 95 6.68 -0.43 -2.73
N LEU A 96 7.80 0.21 -3.04
CA LEU A 96 7.84 1.46 -3.79
C LEU A 96 7.39 1.31 -5.25
N THR A 97 7.80 0.24 -5.92
CA THR A 97 7.56 0.09 -7.37
C THR A 97 6.34 -0.77 -7.71
N LYS A 98 6.01 -1.73 -6.84
CA LYS A 98 5.00 -2.75 -7.13
C LYS A 98 3.73 -2.59 -6.29
N TYR A 99 3.84 -2.16 -5.02
CA TYR A 99 2.72 -2.13 -4.08
C TYR A 99 2.25 -0.72 -3.68
N CYS A 100 2.67 0.29 -4.41
CA CYS A 100 2.04 1.60 -4.40
C CYS A 100 1.07 1.73 -5.58
N VAL A 101 -0.02 2.45 -5.38
CA VAL A 101 -1.05 2.71 -6.38
C VAL A 101 -1.44 4.18 -6.33
N PHE A 102 -1.48 4.83 -7.48
CA PHE A 102 -2.11 6.14 -7.63
C PHE A 102 -3.58 5.96 -7.98
N THR A 103 -4.44 6.67 -7.27
CA THR A 103 -5.87 6.72 -7.59
C THR A 103 -6.16 7.81 -8.62
N SER A 104 -7.36 7.78 -9.21
CA SER A 104 -7.87 8.85 -10.09
C SER A 104 -8.01 10.21 -9.39
N GLU A 105 -7.97 10.23 -8.06
CA GLU A 105 -8.02 11.44 -7.22
C GLU A 105 -6.62 11.96 -6.87
N ASP A 106 -5.58 11.48 -7.52
CA ASP A 106 -4.17 11.81 -7.26
C ASP A 106 -3.69 11.41 -5.84
N LEU A 107 -4.30 10.40 -5.24
CA LEU A 107 -3.84 9.87 -3.96
C LEU A 107 -2.84 8.73 -4.18
N LEU A 108 -1.72 8.79 -3.48
CA LEU A 108 -0.79 7.67 -3.41
C LEU A 108 -1.22 6.74 -2.27
N LEU A 109 -1.57 5.52 -2.61
CA LEU A 109 -1.90 4.47 -1.66
C LEU A 109 -0.76 3.45 -1.59
N VAL A 110 -0.36 3.07 -0.38
CA VAL A 110 0.53 1.94 -0.13
C VAL A 110 -0.27 0.75 0.39
N MET A 111 -0.07 -0.41 -0.21
CA MET A 111 -0.78 -1.62 0.19
C MET A 111 -0.38 -2.06 1.60
N ARG A 112 -1.34 -2.59 2.32
CA ARG A 112 -1.13 -3.21 3.64
C ARG A 112 -0.54 -4.61 3.49
N PRO A 113 0.20 -5.15 4.48
CA PRO A 113 0.86 -6.45 4.34
C PRO A 113 -0.06 -7.59 3.92
N TYR A 114 -1.25 -7.70 4.50
CA TYR A 114 -2.21 -8.74 4.13
C TYR A 114 -2.73 -8.61 2.69
N GLN A 115 -2.81 -7.39 2.16
CA GLN A 115 -3.17 -7.15 0.75
C GLN A 115 -2.05 -7.57 -0.17
N ILE A 116 -0.79 -7.28 0.20
CA ILE A 116 0.40 -7.73 -0.52
C ILE A 116 0.45 -9.26 -0.53
N ALA A 117 0.29 -9.89 0.63
CA ALA A 117 0.29 -11.35 0.74
C ALA A 117 -0.82 -12.00 -0.09
N ALA A 118 -2.02 -11.40 -0.12
CA ALA A 118 -3.12 -11.88 -0.94
C ALA A 118 -2.80 -11.78 -2.44
N ALA A 119 -2.31 -10.62 -2.90
CA ALA A 119 -1.94 -10.43 -4.31
C ALA A 119 -0.85 -11.42 -4.75
N GLU A 120 0.20 -11.60 -3.95
CA GLU A 120 1.28 -12.55 -4.24
C GLU A 120 0.79 -14.00 -4.29
N ARG A 121 -0.09 -14.41 -3.38
CA ARG A 121 -0.66 -15.75 -3.38
C ARG A 121 -1.54 -16.00 -4.61
N ILE A 122 -2.31 -15.02 -5.05
CA ILE A 122 -3.11 -15.13 -6.28
C ILE A 122 -2.19 -15.26 -7.49
N LEU A 123 -1.17 -14.39 -7.61
CA LEU A 123 -0.22 -14.44 -8.71
C LEU A 123 0.53 -15.78 -8.75
N SER A 124 1.01 -16.25 -7.60
CA SER A 124 1.64 -17.56 -7.48
C SER A 124 0.70 -18.69 -7.93
N ARG A 125 -0.58 -18.62 -7.54
CA ARG A 125 -1.59 -19.61 -7.96
C ARG A 125 -1.79 -19.59 -9.48
N ILE A 126 -1.87 -18.42 -10.10
CA ILE A 126 -1.98 -18.28 -11.57
C ILE A 126 -0.77 -18.92 -12.24
N VAL A 127 0.45 -18.59 -11.84
CA VAL A 127 1.69 -19.13 -12.41
C VAL A 127 1.75 -20.66 -12.26
N VAL A 128 1.49 -21.17 -11.07
CA VAL A 128 1.49 -22.62 -10.80
C VAL A 128 0.43 -23.33 -11.64
N SER A 129 -0.79 -22.79 -11.70
CA SER A 129 -1.88 -23.41 -12.48
C SER A 129 -1.60 -23.42 -13.98
N THR A 130 -0.94 -22.37 -14.49
CA THR A 130 -0.51 -22.31 -15.89
C THR A 130 0.58 -23.35 -16.17
N ASN A 131 1.62 -23.40 -15.34
CA ASN A 131 2.75 -24.32 -15.53
C ASN A 131 2.33 -25.79 -15.47
N TYR A 132 1.38 -26.12 -14.60
CA TYR A 132 0.83 -27.49 -14.47
C TYR A 132 -0.38 -27.75 -15.39
N LYS A 133 -0.72 -26.84 -16.31
CA LYS A 133 -1.86 -26.97 -17.25
C LYS A 133 -3.19 -27.27 -16.56
N LYS A 134 -3.42 -26.68 -15.37
CA LYS A 134 -4.64 -26.88 -14.58
C LYS A 134 -5.72 -25.81 -14.84
N MET A 135 -5.51 -24.93 -15.80
CA MET A 135 -6.48 -23.88 -16.13
C MET A 135 -7.84 -24.47 -16.47
N GLY A 136 -8.91 -23.80 -16.05
CA GLY A 136 -10.29 -24.27 -16.21
C GLY A 136 -10.73 -25.33 -15.20
N THR A 137 -9.90 -25.76 -14.28
CA THR A 137 -10.23 -26.71 -13.22
C THR A 137 -10.42 -26.04 -11.87
N ILE A 138 -11.16 -26.68 -10.95
CA ILE A 138 -11.30 -26.22 -9.56
C ILE A 138 -9.94 -26.10 -8.86
N ALA A 139 -8.98 -26.99 -9.20
CA ALA A 139 -7.64 -26.97 -8.64
C ALA A 139 -6.80 -25.73 -9.05
N ALA A 140 -7.18 -25.03 -10.12
CA ALA A 140 -6.56 -23.77 -10.52
C ALA A 140 -7.06 -22.57 -9.72
N GLY A 141 -8.26 -22.67 -9.16
CA GLY A 141 -8.92 -21.59 -8.43
C GLY A 141 -8.45 -21.43 -6.98
N GLY A 142 -9.14 -20.56 -6.29
CA GLY A 142 -8.94 -20.29 -4.87
C GLY A 142 -9.87 -19.19 -4.39
N TYR A 143 -9.77 -18.87 -3.11
CA TYR A 143 -10.52 -17.77 -2.51
C TYR A 143 -9.64 -16.97 -1.55
N ILE A 144 -9.99 -15.71 -1.39
CA ILE A 144 -9.37 -14.81 -0.42
C ILE A 144 -10.46 -14.34 0.55
N TRP A 145 -10.23 -14.59 1.82
CA TRP A 145 -11.14 -14.15 2.87
C TRP A 145 -10.72 -12.79 3.41
N HIS A 146 -11.45 -11.75 3.02
CA HIS A 146 -11.27 -10.39 3.49
C HIS A 146 -12.55 -9.87 4.14
N THR A 147 -12.42 -9.20 5.29
CA THR A 147 -13.54 -8.52 5.95
C THR A 147 -14.03 -7.31 5.16
N THR A 148 -15.22 -6.82 5.46
CA THR A 148 -15.74 -5.58 4.90
C THR A 148 -14.82 -4.41 5.27
N GLY A 149 -14.57 -3.50 4.34
CA GLY A 149 -13.67 -2.35 4.55
C GLY A 149 -12.17 -2.64 4.53
N SER A 150 -11.75 -3.91 4.32
CA SER A 150 -10.32 -4.28 4.26
C SER A 150 -9.60 -3.87 2.96
N GLY A 151 -10.30 -3.22 2.02
CA GLY A 151 -9.70 -2.81 0.74
C GLY A 151 -9.61 -3.93 -0.29
N LYS A 152 -10.63 -4.79 -0.37
CA LYS A 152 -10.75 -5.83 -1.41
C LYS A 152 -10.55 -5.29 -2.82
N THR A 153 -11.17 -4.16 -3.12
CA THR A 153 -11.07 -3.49 -4.43
C THR A 153 -9.62 -3.16 -4.79
N LEU A 154 -8.85 -2.62 -3.86
CA LEU A 154 -7.43 -2.32 -4.08
C LEU A 154 -6.62 -3.58 -4.33
N THR A 155 -6.88 -4.64 -3.55
CA THR A 155 -6.21 -5.94 -3.72
C THR A 155 -6.53 -6.55 -5.07
N SER A 156 -7.80 -6.58 -5.49
CA SER A 156 -8.24 -7.11 -6.79
C SER A 156 -7.65 -6.32 -7.94
N PHE A 157 -7.74 -4.98 -7.89
CA PHE A 157 -7.18 -4.10 -8.92
C PHE A 157 -5.67 -4.34 -9.09
N LYS A 158 -4.92 -4.35 -7.99
CA LYS A 158 -3.47 -4.54 -8.05
C LYS A 158 -3.09 -5.93 -8.54
N THR A 159 -3.82 -6.95 -8.12
CA THR A 159 -3.62 -8.32 -8.61
C THR A 159 -3.89 -8.41 -10.12
N ALA A 160 -4.97 -7.82 -10.60
CA ALA A 160 -5.30 -7.75 -12.02
C ALA A 160 -4.19 -7.04 -12.83
N GLN A 161 -3.74 -5.88 -12.33
CA GLN A 161 -2.64 -5.14 -12.95
C GLN A 161 -1.34 -5.96 -13.04
N LEU A 162 -1.00 -6.69 -11.98
CA LEU A 162 0.20 -7.52 -11.96
C LEU A 162 0.04 -8.77 -12.82
N ALA A 163 -1.16 -9.37 -12.84
CA ALA A 163 -1.46 -10.51 -13.69
C ALA A 163 -1.41 -10.16 -15.18
N SER A 164 -1.92 -8.99 -15.58
CA SER A 164 -1.90 -8.53 -16.97
C SER A 164 -0.48 -8.31 -17.52
N ALA A 165 0.52 -8.20 -16.66
CA ALA A 165 1.92 -8.12 -17.07
C ALA A 165 2.56 -9.50 -17.35
N LEU A 166 1.85 -10.61 -17.07
CA LEU A 166 2.34 -11.96 -17.38
C LEU A 166 2.19 -12.23 -18.88
N PRO A 167 3.23 -12.77 -19.56
CA PRO A 167 3.27 -12.84 -21.02
C PRO A 167 2.25 -13.79 -21.65
N TYR A 168 1.59 -14.60 -20.84
CA TYR A 168 0.58 -15.57 -21.27
C TYR A 168 -0.84 -15.20 -20.86
N ILE A 169 -1.04 -13.98 -20.33
CA ILE A 169 -2.35 -13.45 -19.95
C ILE A 169 -2.73 -12.38 -20.97
N ASP A 170 -3.70 -12.70 -21.82
CA ASP A 170 -4.20 -11.75 -22.82
C ASP A 170 -5.27 -10.80 -22.26
N LYS A 171 -6.02 -11.25 -21.26
CA LYS A 171 -7.16 -10.51 -20.72
C LYS A 171 -7.45 -10.88 -19.26
N VAL A 172 -7.79 -9.86 -18.48
CA VAL A 172 -8.31 -10.01 -17.10
C VAL A 172 -9.72 -9.41 -17.07
N LEU A 173 -10.68 -10.17 -16.55
CA LEU A 173 -12.09 -9.81 -16.45
C LEU A 173 -12.50 -9.64 -14.99
#